data_8eda3342735be6cb8dea04a0efc08f1b
#
_entry.id   8eda3342735be6cb8dea04a0efc08f1b
#
_cell.length_a   1.000
_cell.length_b   1.000
_cell.length_c   1.000
_cell.angle_alpha   90.00
_cell.angle_beta   90.00
_cell.angle_gamma   90.00
#
_symmetry.space_group_name_H-M   'P 1'
#
loop_
_entity.id
_entity.type
_entity.pdbx_description
1 polymer ?
#
loop_
_entity_poly.entity_id
_entity_poly.type
_entity_poly.pdbx_seq_one_letter_code
_entity_poly.pdbx_strand_id
1 'polypeptide(L)' 'MLNSRHRSAHEHLGEAYLVLGEPAKAQQLLTALENLCLLPCEEYDDLKRAIAAYKTLAGR' A
#
# COMPACT_ATOMS: atom_id res chain seq x y z
N MET A 1 -10.19 -18.30 1.79
CA MET A 1 -11.03 -17.15 1.45
C MET A 1 -10.33 -15.85 1.81
N LEU A 2 -10.26 -14.93 0.87
CA LEU A 2 -9.64 -13.64 1.12
C LEU A 2 -10.57 -12.79 1.96
N ASN A 3 -10.04 -12.28 3.04
CA ASN A 3 -10.78 -11.46 3.99
C ASN A 3 -10.47 -10.00 3.71
N SER A 4 -11.50 -9.16 3.56
CA SER A 4 -11.29 -7.74 3.34
C SER A 4 -10.49 -7.09 4.47
N ARG A 5 -10.53 -7.67 5.67
CA ARG A 5 -9.71 -7.18 6.77
C ARG A 5 -8.23 -7.29 6.48
N HIS A 6 -7.81 -8.37 5.80
CA HIS A 6 -6.40 -8.54 5.46
C HIS A 6 -5.96 -7.47 4.46
N ARG A 7 -6.82 -7.15 3.51
CA ARG A 7 -6.50 -6.09 2.54
C ARG A 7 -6.40 -4.73 3.22
N SER A 8 -7.37 -4.42 4.08
CA SER A 8 -7.35 -3.16 4.82
C SER A 8 -6.13 -3.05 5.73
N ALA A 9 -5.78 -4.16 6.39
CA ALA A 9 -4.61 -4.17 7.26
C ALA A 9 -3.33 -3.89 6.48
N HIS A 10 -3.20 -4.49 5.29
CA HIS A 10 -2.04 -4.24 4.43
C HIS A 10 -1.99 -2.79 3.97
N GLU A 11 -3.13 -2.22 3.62
CA GLU A 11 -3.19 -0.83 3.21
C GLU A 11 -2.79 0.09 4.34
N HIS A 12 -3.37 -0.11 5.52
CA HIS A 12 -3.09 0.75 6.66
C HIS A 12 -1.64 0.65 7.09
N LEU A 13 -1.10 -0.57 7.11
CA LEU A 13 0.29 -0.78 7.48
C LEU A 13 1.23 -0.13 6.46
N GLY A 14 0.88 -0.22 5.18
CA GLY A 14 1.65 0.43 4.14
C GLY A 14 1.69 1.93 4.32
N GLU A 15 0.54 2.53 4.63
CA GLU A 15 0.47 3.96 4.87
C GLU A 15 1.27 4.34 6.11
N ALA A 16 1.24 3.51 7.15
CA ALA A 16 2.03 3.75 8.36
C ALA A 16 3.52 3.74 8.04
N TYR A 17 3.98 2.82 7.20
CA TYR A 17 5.37 2.80 6.79
C TYR A 17 5.77 4.06 6.05
N LEU A 18 4.87 4.61 5.24
CA LEU A 18 5.15 5.88 4.57
C LEU A 18 5.32 7.01 5.57
N VAL A 19 4.47 7.05 6.60
CA VAL A 19 4.58 8.05 7.66
C VAL A 19 5.92 7.91 8.38
N LEU A 20 6.39 6.67 8.55
CA LEU A 20 7.67 6.41 9.20
C LEU A 20 8.86 6.63 8.28
N GLY A 21 8.62 6.97 7.01
CA GLY A 21 9.70 7.20 6.07
C GLY A 21 10.31 5.92 5.53
N GLU A 22 9.50 4.85 5.41
CA GLU A 22 9.98 3.56 4.89
C GLU A 22 9.18 3.14 3.66
N PRO A 23 9.38 3.85 2.53
CA PRO A 23 8.61 3.55 1.32
C PRO A 23 8.90 2.16 0.74
N ALA A 24 10.11 1.62 0.97
CA ALA A 24 10.44 0.28 0.48
C ALA A 24 9.54 -0.77 1.14
N LYS A 25 9.27 -0.62 2.43
CA LYS A 25 8.38 -1.54 3.14
C LYS A 25 6.93 -1.37 2.68
N ALA A 26 6.53 -0.13 2.43
CA ALA A 26 5.19 0.13 1.88
C ALA A 26 5.03 -0.53 0.52
N GLN A 27 6.08 -0.49 -0.31
CA GLN A 27 6.05 -1.14 -1.62
C GLN A 27 5.90 -2.65 -1.49
N GLN A 28 6.53 -3.26 -0.49
CA GLN A 28 6.37 -4.68 -0.25
C GLN A 28 4.91 -5.03 0.08
N LEU A 29 4.26 -4.18 0.85
CA LEU A 29 2.85 -4.38 1.17
C LEU A 29 1.97 -4.18 -0.06
N LEU A 30 2.33 -3.25 -0.93
CA LEU A 30 1.60 -3.05 -2.18
C LEU A 30 1.67 -4.32 -3.05
N THR A 31 2.86 -4.91 -3.13
CA THR A 31 3.05 -6.16 -3.87
C THR A 31 2.21 -7.28 -3.26
N ALA A 32 2.17 -7.36 -1.93
CA ALA A 32 1.34 -8.35 -1.25
C ALA A 32 -0.13 -8.15 -1.57
N LEU A 33 -0.59 -6.90 -1.61
CA LEU A 33 -1.98 -6.59 -1.98
C LEU A 33 -2.27 -7.01 -3.42
N GLU A 34 -1.31 -6.81 -4.31
CA GLU A 34 -1.48 -7.23 -5.70
C GLU A 34 -1.74 -8.73 -5.79
N ASN A 35 -1.03 -9.51 -4.96
CA ASN A 35 -1.21 -10.96 -4.93
C ASN A 35 -2.52 -11.36 -4.25
N LEU A 36 -2.97 -10.59 -3.27
CA LEU A 36 -4.22 -10.86 -2.59
C LEU A 36 -5.44 -10.49 -3.44
N CYS A 37 -5.28 -9.51 -4.30
CA CYS A 37 -6.35 -9.02 -5.16
C CYS A 37 -6.12 -9.51 -6.58
N LEU A 38 -6.89 -10.50 -7.02
CA LEU A 38 -6.79 -11.01 -8.39
C LEU A 38 -7.21 -9.94 -9.41
N LEU A 39 -8.09 -9.06 -8.97
CA LEU A 39 -8.51 -7.90 -9.76
C LEU A 39 -8.12 -6.64 -8.98
N PRO A 40 -7.99 -5.49 -9.67
CA PRO A 40 -7.71 -4.25 -8.95
C PRO A 40 -8.73 -4.01 -7.86
N CYS A 41 -8.24 -3.73 -6.65
CA CYS A 41 -9.12 -3.48 -5.51
C CYS A 41 -8.80 -2.10 -4.93
N GLU A 42 -9.75 -1.55 -4.17
CA GLU A 42 -9.61 -0.20 -3.63
C GLU A 42 -8.35 -0.07 -2.78
N GLU A 43 -8.09 -1.07 -1.95
CA GLU A 43 -6.93 -1.03 -1.06
C GLU A 43 -5.62 -0.92 -1.85
N TYR A 44 -5.53 -1.67 -2.93
CA TYR A 44 -4.35 -1.61 -3.79
C TYR A 44 -4.19 -0.22 -4.40
N ASP A 45 -5.28 0.30 -4.95
CA ASP A 45 -5.27 1.62 -5.59
C ASP A 45 -4.92 2.71 -4.59
N ASP A 46 -5.52 2.65 -3.40
CA ASP A 46 -5.29 3.67 -2.38
C ASP A 46 -3.84 3.66 -1.93
N LEU A 47 -3.26 2.49 -1.68
CA LEU A 47 -1.88 2.40 -1.26
C LEU A 47 -0.93 2.82 -2.39
N LYS A 48 -1.26 2.44 -3.61
CA LYS A 48 -0.45 2.84 -4.77
C LYS A 48 -0.40 4.36 -4.89
N ARG A 49 -1.54 5.01 -4.73
CA ARG A 49 -1.59 6.49 -4.77
C ARG A 49 -0.82 7.11 -3.62
N ALA A 50 -0.92 6.53 -2.43
CA ALA A 50 -0.20 7.04 -1.28
C ALA A 50 1.30 6.95 -1.49
N ILE A 51 1.79 5.85 -2.04
CA ILE A 51 3.21 5.70 -2.33
C ILE A 51 3.65 6.70 -3.39
N ALA A 52 2.86 6.89 -4.43
CA ALA A 52 3.17 7.85 -5.49
C ALA A 52 3.24 9.27 -4.93
N ALA A 53 2.29 9.63 -4.08
CA ALA A 53 2.28 10.95 -3.46
C ALA A 53 3.49 11.14 -2.55
N TYR A 54 3.86 10.12 -1.80
CA TYR A 54 5.03 10.17 -0.94
C TYR A 54 6.30 10.42 -1.76
N LYS A 55 6.46 9.67 -2.85
CA LYS A 55 7.64 9.83 -3.71
C LYS A 55 7.71 11.23 -4.33
N THR A 56 6.58 11.77 -4.72
CA THR A 56 6.52 13.11 -5.27
C THR A 56 6.97 14.14 -4.24
N LEU A 57 6.47 14.02 -3.01
CA LEU A 57 6.83 14.95 -1.95
C LEU A 57 8.29 14.77 -1.53
N ALA A 58 8.76 13.54 -1.43
CA ALA A 58 10.13 13.26 -1.02
C ALA A 58 11.13 13.65 -2.10
N GLY A 59 10.71 13.67 -3.35
CA GLY A 59 11.56 14.03 -4.47
C GLY A 59 11.83 15.52 -4.58
N ARG A 60 11.21 16.32 -3.74
CA ARG A 60 11.45 17.78 -3.70
C ARG A 60 12.57 18.10 -2.71
#